data_8e3dafc830ebb253f54468b27c75130c
#
_entry.id   8e3dafc830ebb253f54468b27c75130c
#
_cell.length_a   1.000
_cell.length_b   1.000
_cell.length_c   1.000
_cell.angle_alpha   90.00
_cell.angle_beta   90.00
_cell.angle_gamma   90.00
#
_symmetry.space_group_name_H-M   'P 1'
#
loop_
_entity.id
_entity.type
_entity.pdbx_description
1 polymer ?
#
loop_
_entity_poly.entity_id
_entity_poly.type
_entity_poly.pdbx_seq_one_letter_code
_entity_poly.pdbx_strand_id
1 'polypeptide(L)'
;SLTRSATSRGEPVFELALANVMVPETDLLGGGAMPNARALDRIRAQATIATCATQVGVSERALELTSSYVRERIQFGVPIGSFQAVQHRLADAYIDVQSMRWVMWRAAWKLSRNEDATREVAVAKFWASEAGARVAASAQHLHGGMGVDVDYPIHRYFLWSKALELSFGNATQQLVTLGRHMSQNVPVP
;
A
#
# COMPACT_ATOMS: atom_id res chain seq x y z
N SER A 1 -2.65 -3.59 29.28
CA SER A 1 -2.70 -2.11 29.18
C SER A 1 -2.78 -1.67 27.72
N LEU A 2 -3.37 -0.50 27.49
CA LEU A 2 -3.44 0.17 26.19
C LEU A 2 -2.71 1.49 26.30
N THR A 3 -1.70 1.70 25.45
CA THR A 3 -0.97 2.97 25.38
C THR A 3 -1.24 3.60 24.02
N ARG A 4 -1.78 4.84 24.04
CA ARG A 4 -2.07 5.57 22.80
C ARG A 4 -0.78 5.96 22.09
N SER A 5 -0.71 5.72 20.78
CA SER A 5 0.36 6.17 19.90
C SER A 5 -0.22 7.07 18.80
N ALA A 6 0.64 7.83 18.12
CA ALA A 6 0.27 8.70 17.03
C ALA A 6 0.91 8.20 15.72
N THR A 7 0.14 8.20 14.64
CA THR A 7 0.66 7.97 13.29
C THR A 7 0.67 9.26 12.49
N SER A 8 1.46 9.29 11.42
CA SER A 8 1.48 10.41 10.47
C SER A 8 0.12 10.68 9.81
N ARG A 9 -0.80 9.70 9.86
CA ARG A 9 -2.17 9.82 9.31
C ARG A 9 -3.18 10.41 10.30
N GLY A 10 -2.80 10.59 11.57
CA GLY A 10 -3.69 11.04 12.62
C GLY A 10 -4.70 9.97 13.10
N GLU A 11 -4.52 8.72 12.68
CA GLU A 11 -5.38 7.62 13.14
C GLU A 11 -5.11 7.25 14.60
N PRO A 12 -6.16 6.88 15.35
CA PRO A 12 -5.99 6.37 16.69
C PRO A 12 -5.38 4.95 16.64
N VAL A 13 -4.13 4.81 17.03
CA VAL A 13 -3.46 3.53 17.21
C VAL A 13 -3.04 3.37 18.66
N PHE A 14 -2.99 2.11 19.10
CA PHE A 14 -2.66 1.79 20.49
C PHE A 14 -1.68 0.62 20.51
N GLU A 15 -0.72 0.71 21.41
CA GLU A 15 0.08 -0.44 21.81
C GLU A 15 -0.69 -1.24 22.84
N LEU A 16 -0.90 -2.52 22.55
CA LEU A 16 -1.60 -3.45 23.45
C LEU A 16 -0.58 -4.37 24.14
N ALA A 17 -0.37 -4.17 25.43
CA ALA A 17 0.42 -5.08 26.26
C ALA A 17 -0.49 -6.07 27.00
N LEU A 18 -0.28 -7.36 26.72
CA LEU A 18 -0.98 -8.47 27.36
C LEU A 18 -0.03 -9.17 28.34
N ALA A 19 -0.45 -9.33 29.59
CA ALA A 19 0.31 -10.04 30.62
C ALA A 19 -0.63 -10.99 31.35
N ASN A 20 -0.32 -12.29 31.35
CA ASN A 20 -1.06 -13.34 32.06
C ASN A 20 -2.58 -13.36 31.74
N VAL A 21 -2.95 -13.04 30.49
CA VAL A 21 -4.35 -13.09 30.07
C VAL A 21 -4.73 -14.54 29.79
N MET A 22 -5.73 -15.03 30.52
CA MET A 22 -6.31 -16.35 30.25
C MET A 22 -7.27 -16.24 29.06
N VAL A 23 -7.02 -17.04 28.03
CA VAL A 23 -7.88 -17.12 26.84
C VAL A 23 -8.55 -18.50 26.85
N PRO A 24 -9.88 -18.58 26.94
CA PRO A 24 -10.59 -19.84 26.89
C PRO A 24 -10.46 -20.48 25.50
N GLU A 25 -10.50 -21.79 25.43
CA GLU A 25 -10.36 -22.53 24.17
C GLU A 25 -11.39 -22.12 23.11
N THR A 26 -12.59 -21.73 23.53
CA THR A 26 -13.66 -21.22 22.66
C THR A 26 -13.30 -19.94 21.91
N ASP A 27 -12.36 -19.16 22.45
CA ASP A 27 -11.94 -17.88 21.88
C ASP A 27 -10.70 -18.02 20.97
N LEU A 28 -10.19 -19.26 20.82
CA LEU A 28 -9.07 -19.52 19.91
C LEU A 28 -9.51 -19.42 18.45
N LEU A 29 -8.76 -18.68 17.66
CA LEU A 29 -9.02 -18.51 16.25
C LEU A 29 -8.94 -19.85 15.51
N GLY A 30 -10.07 -20.27 14.92
CA GLY A 30 -10.17 -21.51 14.15
C GLY A 30 -10.62 -22.74 14.95
N GLY A 31 -10.88 -22.61 16.24
CA GLY A 31 -11.37 -23.68 17.14
C GLY A 31 -10.31 -24.76 17.42
N GLY A 32 -10.25 -25.24 18.66
CA GLY A 32 -9.32 -26.30 19.08
C GLY A 32 -8.12 -25.79 19.89
N ALA A 33 -7.42 -26.73 20.54
CA ALA A 33 -6.36 -26.49 21.52
C ALA A 33 -5.08 -25.81 20.97
N MET A 34 -4.95 -25.66 19.65
CA MET A 34 -3.79 -25.04 19.01
C MET A 34 -4.21 -23.92 18.07
N PRO A 35 -3.45 -22.79 18.06
CA PRO A 35 -3.72 -21.70 17.14
C PRO A 35 -3.72 -22.18 15.69
N ASN A 36 -4.77 -21.82 14.92
CA ASN A 36 -4.83 -22.16 13.51
C ASN A 36 -4.00 -21.17 12.69
N ALA A 37 -2.73 -21.51 12.45
CA ALA A 37 -1.81 -20.69 11.67
C ALA A 37 -2.37 -20.32 10.28
N ARG A 38 -3.10 -21.25 9.61
CA ARG A 38 -3.73 -20.98 8.32
C ARG A 38 -4.80 -19.90 8.38
N ALA A 39 -5.58 -19.84 9.47
CA ALA A 39 -6.59 -18.79 9.65
C ALA A 39 -5.91 -17.41 9.80
N LEU A 40 -4.82 -17.33 10.58
CA LEU A 40 -4.05 -16.11 10.75
C LEU A 40 -3.39 -15.66 9.44
N ASP A 41 -2.78 -16.57 8.70
CA ASP A 41 -2.16 -16.28 7.40
C ASP A 41 -3.20 -15.75 6.39
N ARG A 42 -4.40 -16.34 6.39
CA ARG A 42 -5.51 -15.88 5.56
C ARG A 42 -5.95 -14.45 5.93
N ILE A 43 -6.11 -14.16 7.21
CA ILE A 43 -6.46 -12.80 7.69
C ILE A 43 -5.38 -11.81 7.26
N ARG A 44 -4.11 -12.14 7.44
CA ARG A 44 -2.98 -11.28 7.02
C ARG A 44 -3.00 -11.04 5.51
N ALA A 45 -3.22 -12.07 4.71
CA ALA A 45 -3.30 -11.94 3.26
C ALA A 45 -4.45 -11.03 2.84
N GLN A 46 -5.65 -11.20 3.41
CA GLN A 46 -6.81 -10.34 3.13
C GLN A 46 -6.56 -8.89 3.55
N ALA A 47 -6.01 -8.66 4.75
CA ALA A 47 -5.67 -7.32 5.24
C ALA A 47 -4.59 -6.66 4.37
N THR A 48 -3.60 -7.43 3.90
CA THR A 48 -2.57 -6.95 2.98
C THR A 48 -3.19 -6.49 1.66
N ILE A 49 -4.10 -7.28 1.08
CA ILE A 49 -4.76 -6.91 -0.19
C ILE A 49 -5.71 -5.71 0.00
N ALA A 50 -6.42 -5.62 1.13
CA ALA A 50 -7.21 -4.43 1.45
C ALA A 50 -6.32 -3.16 1.54
N THR A 51 -5.13 -3.29 2.13
CA THR A 51 -4.13 -2.21 2.15
C THR A 51 -3.65 -1.84 0.74
N CYS A 52 -3.41 -2.83 -0.13
CA CYS A 52 -3.05 -2.59 -1.54
C CYS A 52 -4.19 -1.87 -2.29
N ALA A 53 -5.44 -2.26 -2.08
CA ALA A 53 -6.60 -1.61 -2.68
C ALA A 53 -6.73 -0.14 -2.22
N THR A 54 -6.50 0.12 -0.95
CA THR A 54 -6.47 1.48 -0.41
C THR A 54 -5.33 2.30 -1.04
N GLN A 55 -4.14 1.70 -1.21
CA GLN A 55 -3.01 2.37 -1.87
C GLN A 55 -3.33 2.73 -3.33
N VAL A 56 -4.00 1.85 -4.07
CA VAL A 56 -4.46 2.15 -5.44
C VAL A 56 -5.37 3.39 -5.43
N GLY A 57 -6.38 3.44 -4.55
CA GLY A 57 -7.29 4.58 -4.46
C GLY A 57 -6.60 5.88 -4.04
N VAL A 58 -5.69 5.82 -3.08
CA VAL A 58 -4.86 6.97 -2.64
C VAL A 58 -4.02 7.50 -3.80
N SER A 59 -3.35 6.61 -4.54
CA SER A 59 -2.48 6.98 -5.66
C SER A 59 -3.29 7.52 -6.84
N GLU A 60 -4.44 6.92 -7.15
CA GLU A 60 -5.34 7.37 -8.20
C GLU A 60 -5.83 8.80 -7.92
N ARG A 61 -6.30 9.05 -6.69
CA ARG A 61 -6.77 10.38 -6.33
C ARG A 61 -5.66 11.42 -6.31
N ALA A 62 -4.46 11.07 -5.84
CA ALA A 62 -3.30 11.96 -5.91
C ALA A 62 -2.96 12.31 -7.37
N LEU A 63 -3.00 11.34 -8.28
CA LEU A 63 -2.76 11.54 -9.71
C LEU A 63 -3.82 12.45 -10.35
N GLU A 64 -5.11 12.26 -10.03
CA GLU A 64 -6.20 13.11 -10.52
C GLU A 64 -6.01 14.57 -10.09
N LEU A 65 -5.75 14.81 -8.79
CA LEU A 65 -5.50 16.16 -8.26
C LEU A 65 -4.30 16.80 -8.95
N THR A 66 -3.22 16.04 -9.13
CA THR A 66 -2.01 16.52 -9.80
C THR A 66 -2.27 16.84 -11.26
N SER A 67 -3.01 15.99 -11.96
CA SER A 67 -3.38 16.20 -13.36
C SER A 67 -4.22 17.48 -13.56
N SER A 68 -5.15 17.76 -12.64
CA SER A 68 -5.92 19.01 -12.64
C SER A 68 -5.03 20.22 -12.37
N TYR A 69 -4.20 20.14 -11.34
CA TYR A 69 -3.28 21.21 -10.97
C TYR A 69 -2.35 21.62 -12.10
N VAL A 70 -1.69 20.68 -12.78
CA VAL A 70 -0.71 20.99 -13.83
C VAL A 70 -1.36 21.58 -15.09
N ARG A 71 -2.66 21.34 -15.31
CA ARG A 71 -3.42 21.96 -16.42
C ARG A 71 -3.74 23.41 -16.15
N GLU A 72 -3.91 23.80 -14.91
CA GLU A 72 -4.31 25.14 -14.49
C GLU A 72 -3.14 26.02 -14.06
N ARG A 73 -2.09 25.41 -13.48
CA ARG A 73 -0.92 26.15 -12.97
C ARG A 73 -0.08 26.70 -14.12
N ILE A 74 0.00 28.03 -14.19
CA ILE A 74 0.82 28.73 -15.19
C ILE A 74 2.18 29.08 -14.61
N GLN A 75 3.25 28.75 -15.32
CA GLN A 75 4.61 29.20 -15.11
C GLN A 75 5.28 29.41 -16.49
N PHE A 76 6.18 30.37 -16.59
CA PHE A 76 6.85 30.73 -17.88
C PHE A 76 5.85 31.05 -19.00
N GLY A 77 4.68 31.59 -18.64
CA GLY A 77 3.64 31.99 -19.60
C GLY A 77 2.74 30.89 -20.13
N VAL A 78 2.92 29.62 -19.70
CA VAL A 78 2.13 28.46 -20.15
C VAL A 78 1.73 27.57 -18.98
N PRO A 79 0.66 26.73 -19.11
CA PRO A 79 0.37 25.69 -18.15
C PRO A 79 1.56 24.74 -17.99
N ILE A 80 1.92 24.37 -16.74
CA ILE A 80 3.08 23.49 -16.51
C ILE A 80 2.89 22.10 -17.09
N GLY A 81 1.65 21.65 -17.30
CA GLY A 81 1.32 20.40 -17.99
C GLY A 81 1.73 20.36 -19.47
N SER A 82 2.10 21.49 -20.09
CA SER A 82 2.62 21.52 -21.44
C SER A 82 4.10 21.11 -21.55
N PHE A 83 4.84 21.07 -20.43
CA PHE A 83 6.23 20.64 -20.43
C PHE A 83 6.36 19.12 -20.50
N GLN A 84 7.20 18.62 -21.40
CA GLN A 84 7.42 17.16 -21.59
C GLN A 84 7.81 16.46 -20.29
N ALA A 85 8.68 17.06 -19.47
CA ALA A 85 9.09 16.47 -18.19
C ALA A 85 7.91 16.25 -17.24
N VAL A 86 6.90 17.12 -17.24
CA VAL A 86 5.67 16.96 -16.46
C VAL A 86 4.79 15.88 -17.06
N GLN A 87 4.64 15.87 -18.40
CA GLN A 87 3.82 14.85 -19.10
C GLN A 87 4.36 13.44 -18.90
N HIS A 88 5.68 13.22 -19.04
CA HIS A 88 6.30 11.92 -18.83
C HIS A 88 6.12 11.45 -17.39
N ARG A 89 6.31 12.33 -16.41
CA ARG A 89 6.12 11.99 -15.00
C ARG A 89 4.68 11.59 -14.67
N LEU A 90 3.70 12.25 -15.27
CA LEU A 90 2.28 11.88 -15.12
C LEU A 90 1.96 10.56 -15.83
N ALA A 91 2.55 10.31 -17.01
CA ALA A 91 2.40 9.05 -17.72
C ALA A 91 2.97 7.87 -16.91
N ASP A 92 4.18 8.02 -16.36
CA ASP A 92 4.79 7.01 -15.48
C ASP A 92 3.92 6.75 -14.24
N ALA A 93 3.41 7.81 -13.60
CA ALA A 93 2.53 7.68 -12.45
C ALA A 93 1.20 6.96 -12.81
N TYR A 94 0.65 7.22 -13.99
CA TYR A 94 -0.54 6.52 -14.48
C TYR A 94 -0.26 5.03 -14.70
N ILE A 95 0.87 4.68 -15.33
CA ILE A 95 1.30 3.29 -15.53
C ILE A 95 1.48 2.58 -14.18
N ASP A 96 2.10 3.25 -13.20
CA ASP A 96 2.26 2.73 -11.85
C ASP A 96 0.91 2.42 -11.18
N VAL A 97 -0.07 3.33 -11.26
CA VAL A 97 -1.42 3.12 -10.71
C VAL A 97 -2.10 1.92 -11.37
N GLN A 98 -2.05 1.81 -12.70
CA GLN A 98 -2.66 0.68 -13.40
C GLN A 98 -1.96 -0.64 -13.07
N SER A 99 -0.64 -0.65 -12.98
CA SER A 99 0.15 -1.84 -12.62
C SER A 99 -0.22 -2.34 -11.21
N MET A 100 -0.27 -1.43 -10.22
CA MET A 100 -0.72 -1.76 -8.86
C MET A 100 -2.13 -2.36 -8.87
N ARG A 101 -3.05 -1.78 -9.63
CA ARG A 101 -4.44 -2.22 -9.73
C ARG A 101 -4.55 -3.66 -10.22
N TRP A 102 -3.85 -4.00 -11.30
CA TRP A 102 -3.93 -5.34 -11.90
C TRP A 102 -3.33 -6.42 -11.01
N VAL A 103 -2.18 -6.18 -10.41
CA VAL A 103 -1.57 -7.17 -9.51
C VAL A 103 -2.38 -7.34 -8.22
N MET A 104 -2.99 -6.29 -7.70
CA MET A 104 -3.91 -6.34 -6.56
C MET A 104 -5.16 -7.17 -6.89
N TRP A 105 -5.81 -6.92 -8.04
CA TRP A 105 -6.98 -7.69 -8.46
C TRP A 105 -6.66 -9.16 -8.67
N ARG A 106 -5.50 -9.49 -9.25
CA ARG A 106 -5.05 -10.88 -9.39
C ARG A 106 -4.95 -11.59 -8.04
N ALA A 107 -4.34 -10.93 -7.05
CA ALA A 107 -4.22 -11.49 -5.70
C ALA A 107 -5.60 -11.64 -5.01
N ALA A 108 -6.45 -10.63 -5.11
CA ALA A 108 -7.82 -10.66 -4.57
C ALA A 108 -8.65 -11.79 -5.19
N TRP A 109 -8.54 -11.98 -6.50
CA TRP A 109 -9.24 -13.06 -7.21
C TRP A 109 -8.83 -14.45 -6.71
N LYS A 110 -7.52 -14.72 -6.56
CA LYS A 110 -7.04 -15.98 -6.01
C LYS A 110 -7.54 -16.21 -4.58
N LEU A 111 -7.46 -15.18 -3.72
CA LEU A 111 -7.98 -15.27 -2.35
C LEU A 111 -9.48 -15.59 -2.30
N SER A 112 -10.27 -15.01 -3.22
CA SER A 112 -11.72 -15.27 -3.28
C SER A 112 -12.05 -16.72 -3.65
N ARG A 113 -11.14 -17.38 -4.35
CA ARG A 113 -11.26 -18.79 -4.75
C ARG A 113 -10.68 -19.78 -3.73
N ASN A 114 -10.17 -19.28 -2.59
CA ASN A 114 -9.44 -20.06 -1.60
C ASN A 114 -8.19 -20.80 -2.17
N GLU A 115 -7.59 -20.25 -3.23
CA GLU A 115 -6.33 -20.71 -3.78
C GLU A 115 -5.13 -20.17 -2.99
N ASP A 116 -3.98 -20.85 -3.08
CA ASP A 116 -2.73 -20.26 -2.57
C ASP A 116 -2.38 -19.01 -3.35
N ALA A 117 -2.40 -17.88 -2.66
CA ALA A 117 -2.12 -16.56 -3.19
C ALA A 117 -0.85 -15.92 -2.59
N THR A 118 -0.03 -16.71 -1.90
CA THR A 118 1.16 -16.22 -1.18
C THR A 118 2.05 -15.36 -2.09
N ARG A 119 2.35 -15.86 -3.29
CA ARG A 119 3.13 -15.15 -4.29
C ARG A 119 2.45 -13.87 -4.76
N GLU A 120 1.18 -13.96 -5.15
CA GLU A 120 0.41 -12.84 -5.69
C GLU A 120 0.21 -11.73 -4.66
N VAL A 121 -0.02 -12.07 -3.40
CA VAL A 121 -0.12 -11.11 -2.29
C VAL A 121 1.21 -10.37 -2.09
N ALA A 122 2.34 -11.09 -2.09
CA ALA A 122 3.65 -10.47 -1.97
C ALA A 122 3.97 -9.55 -3.17
N VAL A 123 3.65 -9.97 -4.40
CA VAL A 123 3.81 -9.14 -5.61
C VAL A 123 2.93 -7.90 -5.54
N ALA A 124 1.66 -8.04 -5.17
CA ALA A 124 0.74 -6.91 -5.05
C ALA A 124 1.22 -5.91 -4.00
N LYS A 125 1.67 -6.39 -2.85
CA LYS A 125 2.18 -5.52 -1.78
C LYS A 125 3.51 -4.86 -2.13
N PHE A 126 4.40 -5.56 -2.83
CA PHE A 126 5.63 -4.98 -3.38
C PHE A 126 5.29 -3.78 -4.29
N TRP A 127 4.44 -3.97 -5.27
CA TRP A 127 4.04 -2.92 -6.20
C TRP A 127 3.29 -1.79 -5.51
N ALA A 128 2.40 -2.08 -4.56
CA ALA A 128 1.70 -1.08 -3.78
C ALA A 128 2.66 -0.20 -2.96
N SER A 129 3.76 -0.78 -2.47
CA SER A 129 4.79 -0.02 -1.74
C SER A 129 5.64 0.83 -2.69
N GLU A 130 6.25 0.23 -3.72
CA GLU A 130 7.18 0.90 -4.63
C GLU A 130 6.49 1.93 -5.53
N ALA A 131 5.47 1.51 -6.26
CA ALA A 131 4.76 2.38 -7.19
C ALA A 131 3.95 3.45 -6.44
N GLY A 132 3.32 3.08 -5.30
CA GLY A 132 2.63 4.04 -4.45
C GLY A 132 3.52 5.17 -3.97
N ALA A 133 4.75 4.83 -3.52
CA ALA A 133 5.74 5.83 -3.11
C ALA A 133 6.16 6.74 -4.28
N ARG A 134 6.39 6.17 -5.48
CA ARG A 134 6.75 6.97 -6.67
C ARG A 134 5.64 7.91 -7.10
N VAL A 135 4.39 7.44 -7.11
CA VAL A 135 3.21 8.28 -7.45
C VAL A 135 3.07 9.42 -6.45
N ALA A 136 3.15 9.13 -5.14
CA ALA A 136 3.04 10.14 -4.10
C ALA A 136 4.16 11.19 -4.18
N ALA A 137 5.41 10.75 -4.40
CA ALA A 137 6.55 11.65 -4.59
C ALA A 137 6.41 12.50 -5.85
N SER A 138 5.92 11.92 -6.95
CA SER A 138 5.67 12.64 -8.20
C SER A 138 4.58 13.68 -8.04
N ALA A 139 3.49 13.34 -7.38
CA ALA A 139 2.40 14.27 -7.08
C ALA A 139 2.88 15.44 -6.24
N GLN A 140 3.58 15.18 -5.13
CA GLN A 140 4.13 16.22 -4.26
C GLN A 140 5.13 17.14 -5.01
N HIS A 141 6.04 16.55 -5.78
CA HIS A 141 7.02 17.29 -6.55
C HIS A 141 6.37 18.24 -7.59
N LEU A 142 5.36 17.75 -8.33
CA LEU A 142 4.68 18.55 -9.35
C LEU A 142 3.85 19.71 -8.78
N HIS A 143 3.44 19.64 -7.51
CA HIS A 143 2.81 20.75 -6.80
C HIS A 143 3.83 21.77 -6.25
N GLY A 144 5.12 21.42 -6.20
CA GLY A 144 6.15 22.30 -5.63
C GLY A 144 5.87 22.64 -4.16
N GLY A 145 6.00 23.90 -3.78
CA GLY A 145 5.73 24.36 -2.40
C GLY A 145 4.32 24.04 -1.90
N MET A 146 3.32 24.03 -2.78
CA MET A 146 1.94 23.60 -2.46
C MET A 146 1.86 22.13 -2.04
N GLY A 147 2.83 21.31 -2.46
CA GLY A 147 2.88 19.88 -2.14
C GLY A 147 3.13 19.58 -0.66
N VAL A 148 3.72 20.50 0.08
CA VAL A 148 4.01 20.39 1.52
C VAL A 148 3.12 21.27 2.40
N ASP A 149 2.25 22.05 1.79
CA ASP A 149 1.27 22.87 2.51
C ASP A 149 0.22 21.97 3.18
N VAL A 150 0.04 22.12 4.49
CA VAL A 150 -0.89 21.30 5.28
C VAL A 150 -2.35 21.65 5.02
N ASP A 151 -2.63 22.83 4.51
CA ASP A 151 -3.99 23.28 4.15
C ASP A 151 -4.38 22.79 2.74
N TYR A 152 -3.39 22.39 1.92
CA TYR A 152 -3.63 21.86 0.60
C TYR A 152 -3.73 20.32 0.61
N PRO A 153 -4.73 19.71 -0.06
CA PRO A 153 -5.07 18.30 0.18
C PRO A 153 -3.98 17.29 -0.21
N ILE A 154 -3.03 17.61 -1.10
CA ILE A 154 -2.09 16.64 -1.64
C ILE A 154 -1.16 16.05 -0.59
N HIS A 155 -0.77 16.84 0.45
CA HIS A 155 0.10 16.35 1.52
C HIS A 155 -0.49 15.14 2.25
N ARG A 156 -1.83 15.06 2.39
CA ARG A 156 -2.52 13.94 3.05
C ARG A 156 -2.31 12.63 2.29
N TYR A 157 -2.38 12.68 0.96
CA TYR A 157 -2.14 11.51 0.11
C TYR A 157 -0.70 11.03 0.20
N PHE A 158 0.27 11.94 0.32
CA PHE A 158 1.66 11.60 0.58
C PHE A 158 1.83 10.87 1.92
N LEU A 159 1.26 11.39 3.00
CA LEU A 159 1.32 10.77 4.34
C LEU A 159 0.61 9.41 4.38
N TRP A 160 -0.55 9.31 3.72
CA TRP A 160 -1.27 8.05 3.61
C TRP A 160 -0.49 7.01 2.82
N SER A 161 0.05 7.38 1.68
CA SER A 161 0.88 6.48 0.87
C SER A 161 2.06 5.94 1.67
N LYS A 162 2.75 6.79 2.44
CA LYS A 162 3.87 6.38 3.29
C LYS A 162 3.45 5.40 4.39
N ALA A 163 2.32 5.63 5.03
CA ALA A 163 1.81 4.72 6.06
C ALA A 163 1.38 3.36 5.47
N LEU A 164 0.73 3.36 4.29
CA LEU A 164 0.35 2.14 3.58
C LEU A 164 1.57 1.36 3.06
N GLU A 165 2.62 2.06 2.60
CA GLU A 165 3.90 1.47 2.20
C GLU A 165 4.50 0.61 3.33
N LEU A 166 4.45 1.10 4.57
CA LEU A 166 5.04 0.45 5.72
C LEU A 166 4.13 -0.62 6.37
N SER A 167 2.82 -0.55 6.13
CA SER A 167 1.85 -1.50 6.70
C SER A 167 2.00 -2.90 6.09
N PHE A 168 1.90 -3.95 6.91
CA PHE A 168 2.01 -5.37 6.49
C PHE A 168 3.31 -5.72 5.75
N GLY A 169 4.37 -4.99 6.03
CA GLY A 169 5.69 -5.19 5.42
C GLY A 169 5.92 -4.33 4.17
N ASN A 170 7.09 -3.72 4.11
CA ASN A 170 7.53 -2.88 2.99
C ASN A 170 7.99 -3.71 1.78
N ALA A 171 8.39 -3.03 0.69
CA ALA A 171 8.84 -3.67 -0.54
C ALA A 171 9.97 -4.68 -0.33
N THR A 172 11.00 -4.34 0.45
CA THR A 172 12.12 -5.24 0.74
C THR A 172 11.67 -6.52 1.43
N GLN A 173 10.77 -6.42 2.42
CA GLN A 173 10.22 -7.59 3.10
C GLN A 173 9.40 -8.48 2.16
N GLN A 174 8.68 -7.90 1.21
CA GLN A 174 7.96 -8.66 0.18
C GLN A 174 8.91 -9.39 -0.78
N LEU A 175 10.02 -8.76 -1.18
CA LEU A 175 11.04 -9.44 -1.99
C LEU A 175 11.67 -10.62 -1.26
N VAL A 176 11.96 -10.49 0.04
CA VAL A 176 12.45 -11.61 0.86
C VAL A 176 11.42 -12.75 0.92
N THR A 177 10.13 -12.41 1.09
CA THR A 177 9.04 -13.40 1.08
C THR A 177 8.95 -14.12 -0.26
N LEU A 178 9.01 -13.38 -1.36
CA LEU A 178 9.03 -13.94 -2.72
C LEU A 178 10.23 -14.86 -2.95
N GLY A 179 11.43 -14.43 -2.55
CA GLY A 179 12.65 -15.24 -2.69
C GLY A 179 12.55 -16.56 -1.93
N ARG A 180 12.03 -16.55 -0.70
CA ARG A 180 11.80 -17.77 0.09
C ARG A 180 10.77 -18.70 -0.58
N HIS A 181 9.66 -18.14 -1.04
CA HIS A 181 8.63 -18.91 -1.72
C HIS A 181 9.16 -19.56 -3.02
N MET A 182 9.95 -18.82 -3.80
CA MET A 182 10.55 -19.33 -5.03
C MET A 182 11.58 -20.44 -4.74
N SER A 183 12.44 -20.29 -3.73
CA SER A 183 13.45 -21.29 -3.38
C SER A 183 12.85 -22.61 -2.90
N GLN A 184 11.68 -22.58 -2.27
CA GLN A 184 10.96 -23.77 -1.83
C GLN A 184 10.26 -24.53 -2.97
N ASN A 185 10.00 -23.85 -4.10
CA ASN A 185 9.29 -24.41 -5.25
C ASN A 185 10.19 -24.65 -6.48
N VAL A 186 11.52 -24.54 -6.33
CA VAL A 186 12.45 -24.97 -7.37
C VAL A 186 12.56 -26.47 -7.33
N PRO A 187 12.26 -27.20 -8.44
CA PRO A 187 12.55 -28.64 -8.50
C PRO A 187 14.05 -28.85 -8.28
N VAL A 188 14.40 -29.66 -7.29
CA VAL A 188 15.79 -30.12 -7.13
C VAL A 188 16.10 -30.98 -8.35
N PRO A 189 17.18 -30.69 -9.11
CA PRO A 189 17.54 -31.47 -10.30
C PRO A 189 17.89 -32.90 -9.98
#